data_e35cd047b3bfca8d8f7a7c281a5864a0
#
_entry.id   e35cd047b3bfca8d8f7a7c281a5864a0
#
_cell.length_a   1.000
_cell.length_b   1.000
_cell.length_c   1.000
_cell.angle_alpha   90.00
_cell.angle_beta   90.00
_cell.angle_gamma   90.00
#
_symmetry.space_group_name_H-M   'P 1'
#
loop_
_entity.id
_entity.type
_entity.pdbx_description
1 polymer ?
#
loop_
_entity_poly.entity_id
_entity_poly.type
_entity_poly.pdbx_seq_one_letter_code
_entity_poly.pdbx_strand_id
1 'polypeptide(L)'
;MTTLVVGLDHLAALREAGGARDPEPAVAAALAELAGAGGVRVTCGRERGGIRDRDVRLLREVVRTALLLRMPPMDDYLKLALAVRPDVVTLIPNEREGLGAERGLDVEDRRAELLPFIEPLAGSGILVGLLVDPLPNQIKAAQRAGAGAVLLHTGRFCWAANDASRVAEFEALTNAVKTAHRLGLVVHAGGGLTYQNVAAVAELAEVTAVDLGHSVIARAALVGMGEAVRELRSLVQPGAPR
;
A
#
# COMPACT_ATOMS: atom_id res chain seq x y z
N MET A 1 -16.98 -4.59 1.35
CA MET A 1 -16.55 -4.54 -0.06
C MET A 1 -15.12 -4.04 -0.05
N THR A 2 -14.20 -4.77 -0.69
CA THR A 2 -12.77 -4.47 -0.65
C THR A 2 -12.43 -3.26 -1.52
N THR A 3 -11.67 -2.32 -0.97
CA THR A 3 -11.27 -1.09 -1.65
C THR A 3 -10.05 -1.34 -2.54
N LEU A 4 -10.09 -0.84 -3.79
CA LEU A 4 -8.93 -0.82 -4.68
C LEU A 4 -8.08 0.41 -4.41
N VAL A 5 -6.83 0.22 -4.01
CA VAL A 5 -5.81 1.28 -3.86
C VAL A 5 -4.81 1.19 -5.01
N VAL A 6 -4.60 2.31 -5.69
CA VAL A 6 -3.70 2.41 -6.85
C VAL A 6 -2.40 3.12 -6.44
N GLY A 7 -1.27 2.43 -6.59
CA GLY A 7 0.06 2.97 -6.33
C GLY A 7 0.65 3.69 -7.53
N LEU A 8 1.11 4.93 -7.35
CA LEU A 8 1.62 5.80 -8.42
C LEU A 8 3.16 5.89 -8.48
N ASP A 9 3.89 5.16 -7.64
CA ASP A 9 5.36 5.26 -7.58
C ASP A 9 6.03 4.96 -8.92
N HIS A 10 5.58 3.90 -9.62
CA HIS A 10 6.14 3.52 -10.91
C HIS A 10 5.87 4.55 -12.02
N LEU A 11 4.78 5.34 -11.89
CA LEU A 11 4.52 6.46 -12.79
C LEU A 11 5.53 7.59 -12.55
N ALA A 12 5.80 7.90 -11.28
CA ALA A 12 6.81 8.90 -10.94
C ALA A 12 8.23 8.45 -11.36
N ALA A 13 8.53 7.15 -11.23
CA ALA A 13 9.78 6.57 -11.75
C ALA A 13 9.91 6.76 -13.27
N LEU A 14 8.83 6.61 -14.02
CA LEU A 14 8.81 6.86 -15.45
C LEU A 14 9.11 8.33 -15.79
N ARG A 15 8.53 9.26 -15.04
CA ARG A 15 8.83 10.70 -15.12
C ARG A 15 10.30 11.00 -14.87
N GLU A 16 10.89 10.43 -13.82
CA GLU A 16 12.31 10.60 -13.51
C GLU A 16 13.21 10.04 -14.61
N ALA A 17 12.91 8.84 -15.12
CA ALA A 17 13.68 8.23 -16.20
C ALA A 17 13.66 9.07 -17.49
N GLY A 18 12.57 9.78 -17.75
CA GLY A 18 12.44 10.69 -18.88
C GLY A 18 13.07 12.07 -18.68
N GLY A 19 13.50 12.42 -17.46
CA GLY A 19 13.96 13.77 -17.12
C GLY A 19 12.93 14.87 -17.39
N ALA A 20 11.64 14.50 -17.41
CA ALA A 20 10.53 15.33 -17.85
C ALA A 20 9.62 15.80 -16.70
N ARG A 21 8.56 16.54 -17.03
CA ARG A 21 7.49 16.87 -16.09
C ARG A 21 6.42 15.80 -16.07
N ASP A 22 6.21 15.14 -17.18
CA ASP A 22 5.20 14.11 -17.37
C ASP A 22 5.81 12.69 -17.27
N PRO A 23 5.00 11.73 -16.84
CA PRO A 23 3.60 11.83 -16.40
C PRO A 23 3.47 12.47 -15.00
N GLU A 24 2.48 13.37 -14.81
CA GLU A 24 2.20 14.01 -13.51
C GLU A 24 1.34 13.08 -12.63
N PRO A 25 1.79 12.72 -11.41
CA PRO A 25 1.05 11.82 -10.51
C PRO A 25 -0.35 12.30 -10.15
N ALA A 26 -0.57 13.61 -10.03
CA ALA A 26 -1.88 14.19 -9.73
C ALA A 26 -2.90 13.96 -10.84
N VAL A 27 -2.49 14.01 -12.10
CA VAL A 27 -3.35 13.70 -13.25
C VAL A 27 -3.73 12.22 -13.24
N ALA A 28 -2.74 11.35 -12.98
CA ALA A 28 -2.99 9.92 -12.91
C ALA A 28 -3.91 9.54 -11.73
N ALA A 29 -3.78 10.21 -10.58
CA ALA A 29 -4.67 10.05 -9.44
C ALA A 29 -6.13 10.37 -9.82
N ALA A 30 -6.38 11.53 -10.44
CA ALA A 30 -7.72 11.90 -10.89
C ALA A 30 -8.32 10.89 -11.88
N LEU A 31 -7.52 10.40 -12.84
CA LEU A 31 -7.97 9.37 -13.79
C LEU A 31 -8.27 8.03 -13.10
N ALA A 32 -7.47 7.65 -12.10
CA ALA A 32 -7.70 6.43 -11.32
C ALA A 32 -8.99 6.53 -10.50
N GLU A 33 -9.23 7.67 -9.83
CA GLU A 33 -10.46 7.91 -9.07
C GLU A 33 -11.71 7.90 -9.97
N LEU A 34 -11.67 8.58 -11.12
CA LEU A 34 -12.76 8.57 -12.11
C LEU A 34 -13.05 7.16 -12.64
N ALA A 35 -12.06 6.28 -12.64
CA ALA A 35 -12.21 4.88 -13.04
C ALA A 35 -12.66 3.96 -11.87
N GLY A 36 -12.79 4.50 -10.65
CA GLY A 36 -13.33 3.81 -9.48
C GLY A 36 -12.28 3.28 -8.51
N ALA A 37 -11.05 3.80 -8.52
CA ALA A 37 -10.12 3.60 -7.41
C ALA A 37 -10.70 4.24 -6.13
N GLY A 38 -10.69 3.50 -5.04
CA GLY A 38 -11.14 4.00 -3.73
C GLY A 38 -10.01 4.59 -2.89
N GLY A 39 -8.78 4.56 -3.40
CA GLY A 39 -7.64 5.22 -2.81
C GLY A 39 -6.45 5.30 -3.76
N VAL A 40 -5.59 6.27 -3.49
CA VAL A 40 -4.33 6.50 -4.20
C VAL A 40 -3.18 6.41 -3.21
N ARG A 41 -2.13 5.68 -3.59
CA ARG A 41 -0.96 5.50 -2.74
C ARG A 41 0.30 6.02 -3.41
N VAL A 42 1.14 6.69 -2.62
CA VAL A 42 2.50 7.08 -2.97
C VAL A 42 3.47 6.70 -1.86
N THR A 43 4.73 6.50 -2.21
CA THR A 43 5.79 6.12 -1.27
C THR A 43 6.86 7.21 -1.21
N CYS A 44 7.13 7.72 -0.01
CA CYS A 44 8.28 8.58 0.25
C CYS A 44 9.53 7.71 0.46
N GLY A 45 10.66 8.15 -0.09
CA GLY A 45 11.96 7.48 0.03
C GLY A 45 12.91 7.95 -1.05
N ARG A 46 14.17 8.17 -0.72
CA ARG A 46 15.16 8.71 -1.66
C ARG A 46 15.39 7.82 -2.89
N GLU A 47 15.11 6.53 -2.79
CA GLU A 47 15.35 5.54 -3.83
C GLU A 47 14.06 4.95 -4.42
N ARG A 48 12.88 5.42 -3.99
CA ARG A 48 11.58 4.85 -4.37
C ARG A 48 10.83 5.71 -5.38
N GLY A 49 11.26 5.64 -6.62
CA GLY A 49 10.41 5.96 -7.75
C GLY A 49 10.06 7.43 -7.97
N GLY A 50 10.88 8.38 -7.45
CA GLY A 50 10.75 9.76 -7.88
C GLY A 50 9.51 10.54 -7.36
N ILE A 51 8.80 10.05 -6.35
CA ILE A 51 7.78 10.83 -5.64
C ILE A 51 8.48 11.92 -4.83
N ARG A 52 8.10 13.16 -5.06
CA ARG A 52 8.66 14.37 -4.42
C ARG A 52 7.65 14.89 -3.39
N ASP A 53 8.14 15.65 -2.39
CA ASP A 53 7.28 16.32 -1.40
C ASP A 53 6.18 17.18 -2.06
N ARG A 54 6.51 17.85 -3.16
CA ARG A 54 5.56 18.60 -3.99
C ARG A 54 4.40 17.72 -4.46
N ASP A 55 4.71 16.50 -4.92
CA ASP A 55 3.71 15.58 -5.44
C ASP A 55 2.74 15.15 -4.33
N VAL A 56 3.28 14.84 -3.13
CA VAL A 56 2.45 14.45 -1.97
C VAL A 56 1.50 15.58 -1.56
N ARG A 57 1.99 16.83 -1.53
CA ARG A 57 1.16 18.00 -1.24
C ARG A 57 0.08 18.22 -2.28
N LEU A 58 0.44 18.14 -3.57
CA LEU A 58 -0.50 18.31 -4.67
C LEU A 58 -1.56 17.18 -4.67
N LEU A 59 -1.16 15.93 -4.40
CA LEU A 59 -2.08 14.82 -4.27
C LEU A 59 -3.10 15.04 -3.15
N ARG A 60 -2.69 15.63 -2.01
CA ARG A 60 -3.65 15.96 -0.94
C ARG A 60 -4.74 16.94 -1.39
N GLU A 61 -4.39 17.88 -2.27
CA GLU A 61 -5.35 18.87 -2.78
C GLU A 61 -6.34 18.27 -3.81
N VAL A 62 -5.89 17.28 -4.60
CA VAL A 62 -6.67 16.76 -5.73
C VAL A 62 -7.40 15.44 -5.43
N VAL A 63 -6.85 14.57 -4.58
CA VAL A 63 -7.44 13.27 -4.23
C VAL A 63 -8.70 13.47 -3.39
N ARG A 64 -9.79 12.88 -3.83
CA ARG A 64 -11.12 12.95 -3.21
C ARG A 64 -11.51 11.70 -2.43
N THR A 65 -10.90 10.58 -2.78
CA THR A 65 -11.05 9.31 -2.06
C THR A 65 -10.05 9.24 -0.90
N ALA A 66 -9.29 8.17 -0.72
CA ALA A 66 -8.27 8.09 0.32
C ALA A 66 -6.87 8.33 -0.25
N LEU A 67 -6.09 9.20 0.39
CA LEU A 67 -4.65 9.35 0.13
C LEU A 67 -3.87 8.49 1.14
N LEU A 68 -3.12 7.52 0.62
CA LEU A 68 -2.27 6.65 1.42
C LEU A 68 -0.79 7.02 1.18
N LEU A 69 -0.05 7.22 2.27
CA LEU A 69 1.37 7.51 2.23
C LEU A 69 2.15 6.35 2.83
N ARG A 70 3.05 5.75 2.07
CA ARG A 70 4.06 4.83 2.60
C ARG A 70 5.34 5.59 2.88
N MET A 71 5.97 5.35 4.01
CA MET A 71 7.23 6.00 4.36
C MET A 71 8.07 5.16 5.31
N PRO A 72 9.40 5.21 5.23
CA PRO A 72 10.26 4.70 6.28
C PRO A 72 10.13 5.57 7.54
N PRO A 73 10.40 5.02 8.74
CA PRO A 73 10.38 5.78 9.99
C PRO A 73 11.57 6.74 10.07
N MET A 74 11.40 7.93 9.47
CA MET A 74 12.39 9.00 9.41
C MET A 74 11.72 10.35 9.68
N ASP A 75 12.40 11.24 10.41
CA ASP A 75 11.86 12.52 10.88
C ASP A 75 11.37 13.44 9.76
N ASP A 76 12.07 13.48 8.62
CA ASP A 76 11.66 14.34 7.50
C ASP A 76 10.33 13.90 6.92
N TYR A 77 10.10 12.59 6.79
CA TYR A 77 8.82 12.05 6.30
C TYR A 77 7.72 12.14 7.35
N LEU A 78 8.05 12.03 8.65
CA LEU A 78 7.09 12.29 9.72
C LEU A 78 6.57 13.73 9.64
N LYS A 79 7.46 14.72 9.49
CA LYS A 79 7.08 16.13 9.33
C LYS A 79 6.19 16.35 8.10
N LEU A 80 6.53 15.72 6.98
CA LEU A 80 5.73 15.78 5.77
C LEU A 80 4.33 15.18 5.98
N ALA A 81 4.25 13.99 6.57
CA ALA A 81 2.99 13.32 6.83
C ALA A 81 2.07 14.13 7.78
N LEU A 82 2.63 14.70 8.84
CA LEU A 82 1.89 15.56 9.77
C LEU A 82 1.40 16.86 9.10
N ALA A 83 2.17 17.42 8.16
CA ALA A 83 1.80 18.62 7.43
C ALA A 83 0.72 18.35 6.36
N VAL A 84 0.81 17.20 5.66
CA VAL A 84 -0.11 16.83 4.55
C VAL A 84 -1.38 16.19 5.08
N ARG A 85 -1.30 15.45 6.21
CA ARG A 85 -2.41 14.70 6.81
C ARG A 85 -3.08 13.73 5.82
N PRO A 86 -2.35 12.74 5.30
CA PRO A 86 -2.97 11.70 4.50
C PRO A 86 -3.95 10.89 5.36
N ASP A 87 -4.88 10.18 4.73
CA ASP A 87 -5.86 9.37 5.44
C ASP A 87 -5.22 8.17 6.13
N VAL A 88 -4.20 7.60 5.50
CA VAL A 88 -3.42 6.46 6.02
C VAL A 88 -1.94 6.73 5.85
N VAL A 89 -1.16 6.49 6.89
CA VAL A 89 0.31 6.37 6.79
C VAL A 89 0.70 4.93 7.07
N THR A 90 1.41 4.29 6.15
CA THR A 90 1.98 2.96 6.36
C THR A 90 3.49 3.06 6.53
N LEU A 91 3.99 2.69 7.71
CA LEU A 91 5.42 2.59 7.94
C LEU A 91 5.97 1.33 7.24
N ILE A 92 7.09 1.50 6.56
CA ILE A 92 7.76 0.47 5.75
C ILE A 92 9.24 0.41 6.12
N PRO A 93 9.95 -0.70 5.81
CA PRO A 93 11.40 -0.77 6.03
C PRO A 93 12.16 0.33 5.29
N ASN A 94 13.25 0.81 5.89
CA ASN A 94 14.19 1.69 5.20
C ASN A 94 15.05 0.85 4.22
N GLU A 95 15.22 1.29 2.99
CA GLU A 95 15.99 0.56 1.96
C GLU A 95 17.46 0.31 2.33
N ARG A 96 18.03 1.13 3.22
CA ARG A 96 19.40 0.93 3.72
C ARG A 96 19.59 -0.32 4.59
N GLU A 97 18.50 -0.95 5.01
CA GLU A 97 18.55 -2.12 5.91
C GLU A 97 18.50 -3.46 5.16
N GLY A 98 18.80 -3.47 3.89
CA GLY A 98 18.88 -4.67 3.04
C GLY A 98 17.61 -4.95 2.22
N LEU A 99 17.81 -5.75 1.20
CA LEU A 99 16.82 -6.43 0.36
C LEU A 99 15.43 -5.77 0.20
N GLY A 100 15.36 -4.47 -0.14
CA GLY A 100 14.20 -3.78 -0.72
C GLY A 100 12.81 -4.18 -0.21
N ALA A 101 11.77 -3.71 -0.87
CA ALA A 101 10.36 -3.91 -0.54
C ALA A 101 9.83 -5.37 -0.51
N GLU A 102 10.71 -6.35 -0.37
CA GLU A 102 10.38 -7.77 -0.37
C GLU A 102 10.07 -8.36 1.02
N ARG A 103 10.13 -7.53 2.08
CA ARG A 103 9.83 -7.97 3.46
C ARG A 103 9.07 -6.89 4.23
N GLY A 104 8.28 -7.34 5.22
CA GLY A 104 7.68 -6.47 6.21
C GLY A 104 8.70 -5.94 7.23
N LEU A 105 8.27 -4.99 8.03
CA LEU A 105 9.00 -4.53 9.21
C LEU A 105 9.13 -5.66 10.24
N ASP A 106 10.27 -5.75 10.90
CA ASP A 106 10.38 -6.50 12.14
C ASP A 106 9.87 -5.63 13.30
N VAL A 107 8.56 -5.69 13.52
CA VAL A 107 7.91 -4.89 14.55
C VAL A 107 8.19 -5.42 15.94
N GLU A 108 8.40 -6.74 16.07
CA GLU A 108 8.65 -7.38 17.35
C GLU A 108 9.94 -6.86 17.99
N ASP A 109 11.02 -6.83 17.22
CA ASP A 109 12.34 -6.39 17.71
C ASP A 109 12.49 -4.87 17.69
N ARG A 110 11.82 -4.17 16.78
CA ARG A 110 12.00 -2.72 16.54
C ARG A 110 10.90 -1.84 17.11
N ARG A 111 10.05 -2.36 17.98
CA ARG A 111 8.92 -1.62 18.53
C ARG A 111 9.30 -0.26 19.12
N ALA A 112 10.37 -0.20 19.93
CA ALA A 112 10.83 1.04 20.57
C ALA A 112 11.25 2.11 19.55
N GLU A 113 11.79 1.70 18.40
CA GLU A 113 12.19 2.61 17.32
C GLU A 113 10.98 3.13 16.52
N LEU A 114 9.88 2.37 16.48
CA LEU A 114 8.67 2.73 15.73
C LEU A 114 7.72 3.65 16.50
N LEU A 115 7.67 3.54 17.84
CA LEU A 115 6.78 4.33 18.69
C LEU A 115 6.87 5.85 18.46
N PRO A 116 8.05 6.48 18.33
CA PRO A 116 8.19 7.91 18.07
C PRO A 116 7.51 8.38 16.77
N PHE A 117 7.23 7.47 15.83
CA PHE A 117 6.54 7.75 14.58
C PHE A 117 5.05 7.41 14.66
N ILE A 118 4.69 6.30 15.32
CA ILE A 118 3.30 5.85 15.45
C ILE A 118 2.48 6.84 16.30
N GLU A 119 2.97 7.22 17.48
CA GLU A 119 2.22 8.04 18.42
C GLU A 119 1.84 9.43 17.88
N PRO A 120 2.76 10.22 17.27
CA PRO A 120 2.39 11.54 16.74
C PRO A 120 1.41 11.45 15.55
N LEU A 121 1.57 10.44 14.68
CA LEU A 121 0.67 10.23 13.55
C LEU A 121 -0.73 9.86 14.02
N ALA A 122 -0.84 8.88 14.92
CA ALA A 122 -2.12 8.46 15.50
C ALA A 122 -2.78 9.59 16.29
N GLY A 123 -2.01 10.33 17.08
CA GLY A 123 -2.48 11.51 17.84
C GLY A 123 -3.00 12.65 16.93
N SER A 124 -2.58 12.68 15.67
CA SER A 124 -3.06 13.63 14.66
C SER A 124 -4.31 13.16 13.92
N GLY A 125 -4.86 11.99 14.28
CA GLY A 125 -6.04 11.41 13.64
C GLY A 125 -5.76 10.67 12.33
N ILE A 126 -4.49 10.39 12.03
CA ILE A 126 -4.08 9.61 10.84
C ILE A 126 -4.15 8.13 11.19
N LEU A 127 -4.74 7.32 10.32
CA LEU A 127 -4.70 5.86 10.48
C LEU A 127 -3.28 5.35 10.22
N VAL A 128 -2.63 4.81 11.26
CA VAL A 128 -1.25 4.29 11.14
C VAL A 128 -1.27 2.80 10.86
N GLY A 129 -0.70 2.41 9.73
CA GLY A 129 -0.47 1.03 9.33
C GLY A 129 1.01 0.66 9.40
N LEU A 130 1.29 -0.63 9.57
CA LEU A 130 2.64 -1.18 9.46
C LEU A 130 2.67 -2.23 8.35
N LEU A 131 3.64 -2.13 7.45
CA LEU A 131 3.91 -3.20 6.48
C LEU A 131 4.56 -4.37 7.21
N VAL A 132 3.89 -5.51 7.26
CA VAL A 132 4.38 -6.71 7.97
C VAL A 132 4.22 -7.96 7.10
N ASP A 133 5.11 -8.91 7.31
CA ASP A 133 4.91 -10.25 6.76
C ASP A 133 3.70 -10.93 7.43
N PRO A 134 3.04 -11.88 6.76
CA PRO A 134 1.84 -12.55 7.28
C PRO A 134 2.18 -13.55 8.40
N LEU A 135 2.86 -13.07 9.44
CA LEU A 135 3.31 -13.82 10.61
C LEU A 135 2.53 -13.39 11.86
N PRO A 136 1.97 -14.31 12.66
CA PRO A 136 1.16 -13.98 13.83
C PRO A 136 1.87 -13.14 14.89
N ASN A 137 3.18 -13.33 15.08
CA ASN A 137 3.99 -12.56 16.02
C ASN A 137 4.10 -11.10 15.58
N GLN A 138 4.36 -10.84 14.28
CA GLN A 138 4.48 -9.50 13.73
C GLN A 138 3.14 -8.73 13.81
N ILE A 139 2.03 -9.40 13.54
CA ILE A 139 0.68 -8.81 13.65
C ILE A 139 0.36 -8.42 15.10
N LYS A 140 0.64 -9.32 16.05
CA LYS A 140 0.48 -9.02 17.49
C LYS A 140 1.40 -7.89 17.95
N ALA A 141 2.63 -7.85 17.44
CA ALA A 141 3.56 -6.77 17.73
C ALA A 141 3.06 -5.42 17.17
N ALA A 142 2.51 -5.40 15.96
CA ALA A 142 1.90 -4.21 15.36
C ALA A 142 0.76 -3.65 16.22
N GLN A 143 -0.15 -4.52 16.67
CA GLN A 143 -1.24 -4.12 17.56
C GLN A 143 -0.70 -3.57 18.89
N ARG A 144 0.28 -4.24 19.51
CA ARG A 144 0.91 -3.78 20.76
C ARG A 144 1.72 -2.48 20.59
N ALA A 145 2.18 -2.17 19.39
CA ALA A 145 2.82 -0.90 19.06
C ALA A 145 1.82 0.26 18.87
N GLY A 146 0.51 0.00 18.92
CA GLY A 146 -0.52 1.03 18.74
C GLY A 146 -0.88 1.30 17.29
N ALA A 147 -0.49 0.44 16.34
CA ALA A 147 -0.96 0.54 14.97
C ALA A 147 -2.48 0.30 14.89
N GLY A 148 -3.18 1.09 14.10
CA GLY A 148 -4.61 0.90 13.79
C GLY A 148 -4.85 0.01 12.58
N ALA A 149 -3.81 -0.22 11.76
CA ALA A 149 -3.88 -1.03 10.55
C ALA A 149 -2.62 -1.88 10.36
N VAL A 150 -2.74 -2.92 9.54
CA VAL A 150 -1.60 -3.64 8.96
C VAL A 150 -1.74 -3.69 7.45
N LEU A 151 -0.61 -3.54 6.75
CA LEU A 151 -0.48 -3.91 5.36
C LEU A 151 0.24 -5.25 5.30
N LEU A 152 -0.49 -6.32 5.03
CA LEU A 152 0.08 -7.65 4.91
C LEU A 152 0.81 -7.80 3.58
N HIS A 153 2.10 -8.14 3.65
CA HIS A 153 2.92 -8.32 2.46
C HIS A 153 2.57 -9.62 1.76
N THR A 154 2.08 -9.53 0.52
CA THR A 154 1.59 -10.67 -0.25
C THR A 154 2.66 -11.33 -1.14
N GLY A 155 3.90 -10.85 -1.11
CA GLY A 155 4.97 -11.28 -2.03
C GLY A 155 5.25 -12.77 -2.00
N ARG A 156 5.25 -13.40 -0.84
CA ARG A 156 5.47 -14.85 -0.72
C ARG A 156 4.41 -15.65 -1.48
N PHE A 157 3.15 -15.23 -1.40
CA PHE A 157 2.05 -15.80 -2.20
C PHE A 157 2.22 -15.49 -3.69
N CYS A 158 2.52 -14.22 -4.04
CA CYS A 158 2.58 -13.78 -5.43
C CYS A 158 3.74 -14.38 -6.22
N TRP A 159 4.87 -14.61 -5.56
CA TRP A 159 6.11 -15.12 -6.18
C TRP A 159 6.46 -16.55 -5.78
N ALA A 160 5.47 -17.30 -5.30
CA ALA A 160 5.66 -18.71 -4.96
C ALA A 160 6.16 -19.52 -6.16
N ALA A 161 7.18 -20.33 -5.92
CA ALA A 161 7.90 -21.04 -6.99
C ALA A 161 7.05 -22.14 -7.68
N ASN A 162 6.02 -22.63 -7.01
CA ASN A 162 5.11 -23.66 -7.50
C ASN A 162 3.74 -23.59 -6.83
N ASP A 163 2.79 -24.37 -7.32
CA ASP A 163 1.41 -24.37 -6.84
C ASP A 163 1.28 -24.79 -5.37
N ALA A 164 2.03 -25.77 -4.92
CA ALA A 164 2.00 -26.24 -3.53
C ALA A 164 2.46 -25.12 -2.58
N SER A 165 3.55 -24.45 -2.90
CA SER A 165 4.04 -23.29 -2.13
C SER A 165 3.03 -22.14 -2.17
N ARG A 166 2.41 -21.88 -3.32
CA ARG A 166 1.39 -20.83 -3.45
C ARG A 166 0.17 -21.09 -2.57
N VAL A 167 -0.31 -22.32 -2.50
CA VAL A 167 -1.42 -22.72 -1.62
C VAL A 167 -1.04 -22.52 -0.17
N ALA A 168 0.14 -22.99 0.27
CA ALA A 168 0.61 -22.81 1.64
C ALA A 168 0.76 -21.33 2.04
N GLU A 169 1.30 -20.50 1.17
CA GLU A 169 1.47 -19.06 1.43
C GLU A 169 0.12 -18.32 1.43
N PHE A 170 -0.85 -18.76 0.62
CA PHE A 170 -2.21 -18.22 0.65
C PHE A 170 -2.95 -18.61 1.93
N GLU A 171 -2.78 -19.83 2.43
CA GLU A 171 -3.31 -20.25 3.74
C GLU A 171 -2.69 -19.44 4.88
N ALA A 172 -1.37 -19.21 4.84
CA ALA A 172 -0.69 -18.37 5.82
C ALA A 172 -1.21 -16.93 5.80
N LEU A 173 -1.39 -16.35 4.62
CA LEU A 173 -1.99 -15.02 4.43
C LEU A 173 -3.41 -14.97 4.98
N THR A 174 -4.25 -15.97 4.68
CA THR A 174 -5.64 -16.05 5.16
C THR A 174 -5.69 -16.10 6.69
N ASN A 175 -4.82 -16.89 7.34
CA ASN A 175 -4.72 -16.96 8.79
C ASN A 175 -4.23 -15.63 9.41
N ALA A 176 -3.31 -14.94 8.73
CA ALA A 176 -2.82 -13.63 9.12
C ALA A 176 -3.93 -12.57 9.06
N VAL A 177 -4.71 -12.55 7.99
CA VAL A 177 -5.89 -11.67 7.81
C VAL A 177 -6.88 -11.85 8.97
N LYS A 178 -7.29 -13.09 9.26
CA LYS A 178 -8.20 -13.39 10.37
C LYS A 178 -7.62 -13.01 11.73
N THR A 179 -6.31 -13.16 11.90
CA THR A 179 -5.62 -12.79 13.16
C THR A 179 -5.61 -11.27 13.33
N ALA A 180 -5.27 -10.51 12.30
CA ALA A 180 -5.27 -9.06 12.33
C ALA A 180 -6.68 -8.50 12.62
N HIS A 181 -7.69 -9.02 11.94
CA HIS A 181 -9.08 -8.62 12.15
C HIS A 181 -9.55 -8.88 13.60
N ARG A 182 -9.28 -10.06 14.16
CA ARG A 182 -9.61 -10.37 15.56
C ARG A 182 -8.93 -9.48 16.58
N LEU A 183 -7.79 -8.90 16.23
CA LEU A 183 -7.06 -7.92 17.06
C LEU A 183 -7.57 -6.49 16.86
N GLY A 184 -8.62 -6.28 16.06
CA GLY A 184 -9.20 -4.97 15.78
C GLY A 184 -8.41 -4.12 14.80
N LEU A 185 -7.46 -4.70 14.06
CA LEU A 185 -6.68 -3.99 13.06
C LEU A 185 -7.45 -3.92 11.73
N VAL A 186 -7.37 -2.77 11.07
CA VAL A 186 -7.75 -2.63 9.66
C VAL A 186 -6.76 -3.41 8.80
N VAL A 187 -7.26 -4.24 7.88
CA VAL A 187 -6.40 -5.15 7.11
C VAL A 187 -6.32 -4.70 5.67
N HIS A 188 -5.14 -4.23 5.27
CA HIS A 188 -4.77 -4.02 3.88
C HIS A 188 -3.85 -5.15 3.41
N ALA A 189 -3.88 -5.47 2.12
CA ALA A 189 -3.01 -6.47 1.51
C ALA A 189 -2.34 -5.91 0.25
N GLY A 190 -1.05 -6.17 0.06
CA GLY A 190 -0.31 -5.66 -1.09
C GLY A 190 1.14 -6.15 -1.15
N GLY A 191 1.79 -5.93 -2.29
CA GLY A 191 3.13 -6.43 -2.59
C GLY A 191 3.07 -7.59 -3.58
N GLY A 192 3.34 -7.31 -4.87
CA GLY A 192 3.33 -8.31 -5.95
C GLY A 192 1.96 -8.68 -6.52
N LEU A 193 0.86 -8.08 -6.06
CA LEU A 193 -0.48 -8.32 -6.60
C LEU A 193 -0.57 -7.89 -8.07
N THR A 194 -1.29 -8.71 -8.85
CA THR A 194 -1.51 -8.55 -10.29
C THR A 194 -2.97 -8.82 -10.65
N TYR A 195 -3.34 -8.61 -11.91
CA TYR A 195 -4.67 -8.96 -12.43
C TYR A 195 -5.00 -10.45 -12.32
N GLN A 196 -3.98 -11.33 -12.23
CA GLN A 196 -4.16 -12.78 -12.15
C GLN A 196 -4.40 -13.29 -10.73
N ASN A 197 -3.96 -12.55 -9.69
CA ASN A 197 -3.98 -13.06 -8.32
C ASN A 197 -4.75 -12.18 -7.31
N VAL A 198 -5.11 -10.93 -7.69
CA VAL A 198 -5.76 -9.99 -6.78
C VAL A 198 -7.14 -10.47 -6.32
N ALA A 199 -7.92 -11.13 -7.19
CA ALA A 199 -9.28 -11.57 -6.88
C ALA A 199 -9.29 -12.48 -5.65
N ALA A 200 -8.40 -13.48 -5.58
CA ALA A 200 -8.30 -14.39 -4.45
C ALA A 200 -8.06 -13.67 -3.11
N VAL A 201 -7.26 -12.61 -3.11
CA VAL A 201 -6.98 -11.82 -1.90
C VAL A 201 -8.14 -10.87 -1.58
N ALA A 202 -8.78 -10.30 -2.59
CA ALA A 202 -9.93 -9.40 -2.42
C ALA A 202 -11.19 -10.13 -1.90
N GLU A 203 -11.30 -11.44 -2.15
CA GLU A 203 -12.39 -12.30 -1.66
C GLU A 203 -12.27 -12.64 -0.17
N LEU A 204 -11.11 -12.41 0.47
CA LEU A 204 -10.98 -12.58 1.92
C LEU A 204 -11.80 -11.50 2.62
N ALA A 205 -12.86 -11.91 3.34
CA ALA A 205 -13.90 -11.02 3.86
C ALA A 205 -13.37 -9.89 4.77
N GLU A 206 -12.30 -10.15 5.49
CA GLU A 206 -11.70 -9.22 6.44
C GLU A 206 -10.65 -8.29 5.79
N VAL A 207 -10.32 -8.48 4.50
CA VAL A 207 -9.46 -7.55 3.76
C VAL A 207 -10.26 -6.32 3.36
N THR A 208 -9.88 -5.16 3.87
CA THR A 208 -10.57 -3.89 3.62
C THR A 208 -10.04 -3.17 2.38
N ALA A 209 -8.77 -3.38 2.04
CA ALA A 209 -8.17 -2.80 0.84
C ALA A 209 -7.08 -3.71 0.24
N VAL A 210 -6.99 -3.70 -1.10
CA VAL A 210 -5.87 -4.27 -1.86
C VAL A 210 -5.10 -3.15 -2.55
N ASP A 211 -3.77 -3.19 -2.43
CA ASP A 211 -2.85 -2.16 -2.93
C ASP A 211 -2.00 -2.71 -4.08
N LEU A 212 -2.21 -2.16 -5.27
CA LEU A 212 -1.49 -2.51 -6.48
C LEU A 212 -0.76 -1.31 -7.07
N GLY A 213 0.49 -1.49 -7.44
CA GLY A 213 1.32 -0.44 -8.05
C GLY A 213 1.80 -0.84 -9.43
N HIS A 214 2.85 -1.64 -9.51
CA HIS A 214 3.52 -1.97 -10.77
C HIS A 214 2.56 -2.48 -11.85
N SER A 215 1.74 -3.47 -11.53
CA SER A 215 0.85 -4.11 -12.51
C SER A 215 -0.17 -3.14 -13.13
N VAL A 216 -0.67 -2.18 -12.34
CA VAL A 216 -1.59 -1.14 -12.83
C VAL A 216 -0.88 -0.21 -13.80
N ILE A 217 0.31 0.27 -13.44
CA ILE A 217 1.07 1.20 -14.30
C ILE A 217 1.54 0.50 -15.58
N ALA A 218 1.99 -0.75 -15.48
CA ALA A 218 2.35 -1.55 -16.66
C ALA A 218 1.16 -1.74 -17.62
N ARG A 219 -0.03 -2.02 -17.09
CA ARG A 219 -1.26 -2.14 -17.90
C ARG A 219 -1.66 -0.77 -18.48
N ALA A 220 -1.59 0.29 -17.67
CA ALA A 220 -1.94 1.64 -18.08
C ALA A 220 -1.06 2.16 -19.24
N ALA A 221 0.19 1.72 -19.33
CA ALA A 221 1.06 2.03 -20.46
C ALA A 221 0.55 1.49 -21.80
N LEU A 222 -0.28 0.45 -21.77
CA LEU A 222 -0.83 -0.19 -22.97
C LEU A 222 -2.26 0.26 -23.31
N VAL A 223 -3.09 0.55 -22.29
CA VAL A 223 -4.52 0.81 -22.48
C VAL A 223 -5.00 2.15 -21.88
N GLY A 224 -4.11 2.88 -21.24
CA GLY A 224 -4.43 4.09 -20.47
C GLY A 224 -4.90 3.79 -19.04
N MET A 225 -4.72 4.77 -18.13
CA MET A 225 -4.99 4.63 -16.69
C MET A 225 -6.44 4.25 -16.40
N GLY A 226 -7.38 4.90 -17.07
CA GLY A 226 -8.82 4.67 -16.83
C GLY A 226 -9.24 3.23 -17.10
N GLU A 227 -8.78 2.65 -18.22
CA GLU A 227 -9.13 1.27 -18.57
C GLU A 227 -8.44 0.26 -17.64
N ALA A 228 -7.15 0.46 -17.38
CA ALA A 228 -6.39 -0.38 -16.46
C ALA A 228 -7.05 -0.47 -15.07
N VAL A 229 -7.54 0.65 -14.55
CA VAL A 229 -8.20 0.68 -13.24
C VAL A 229 -9.59 0.04 -13.30
N ARG A 230 -10.39 0.28 -14.36
CA ARG A 230 -11.71 -0.36 -14.52
C ARG A 230 -11.61 -1.88 -14.59
N GLU A 231 -10.67 -2.41 -15.39
CA GLU A 231 -10.40 -3.85 -15.46
C GLU A 231 -10.08 -4.42 -14.07
N LEU A 232 -9.18 -3.75 -13.34
CA LEU A 232 -8.77 -4.20 -12.00
C LEU A 232 -9.89 -4.12 -10.97
N ARG A 233 -10.68 -3.02 -11.01
CA ARG A 233 -11.85 -2.86 -10.15
C ARG A 233 -12.86 -4.00 -10.32
N SER A 234 -13.09 -4.45 -11.55
CA SER A 234 -14.01 -5.55 -11.82
C SER A 234 -13.56 -6.87 -11.20
N LEU A 235 -12.25 -7.08 -10.98
CA LEU A 235 -11.69 -8.24 -10.30
C LEU A 235 -11.76 -8.12 -8.77
N VAL A 236 -11.62 -6.90 -8.25
CA VAL A 236 -11.67 -6.64 -6.80
C VAL A 236 -13.10 -6.54 -6.28
N GLN A 237 -14.02 -6.06 -7.12
CA GLN A 237 -15.42 -5.79 -6.77
C GLN A 237 -16.35 -6.37 -7.84
N PRO A 238 -16.47 -7.71 -7.95
CA PRO A 238 -17.37 -8.31 -8.92
C PRO A 238 -18.80 -7.88 -8.66
N GLY A 239 -19.46 -7.34 -9.72
CA GLY A 239 -20.84 -6.82 -9.64
C GLY A 239 -20.98 -5.33 -9.30
N ALA A 240 -19.89 -4.59 -9.11
CA ALA A 240 -19.98 -3.13 -9.03
C ALA A 240 -20.41 -2.54 -10.38
N PRO A 241 -21.28 -1.51 -10.42
CA PRO A 241 -21.67 -0.86 -11.67
C PRO A 241 -20.43 -0.28 -12.39
N ARG A 242 -20.43 -0.44 -13.72
CA ARG A 242 -19.35 0.05 -14.60
C ARG A 242 -19.33 1.56 -14.66
#